data_df91755736071169e30e864ca24fb230
#
_entry.id   df91755736071169e30e864ca24fb230
#
_cell.length_a   1.000
_cell.length_b   1.000
_cell.length_c   1.000
_cell.angle_alpha   90.00
_cell.angle_beta   90.00
_cell.angle_gamma   90.00
#
_symmetry.space_group_name_H-M   'P 1'
#
loop_
_entity.id
_entity.type
_entity.pdbx_description
1 polymer ?
#
loop_
_entity_poly.entity_id
_entity_poly.type
_entity_poly.pdbx_seq_one_letter_code
_entity_poly.pdbx_strand_id
1 'polypeptide(L)'
;MPSGLLSENSDEAHLWKLGSLPDQLIFLLGPHRSGTTYLHQALVDTGAFDYISYYDLVEFDRLIVNQETGRREAVIQSLREEMESFGHTRGIDQMPINPFHAEEYGFLLEKRYHNIQQASHISNTNFEPLKTLCRKKRFLSPEQKPLMLKNPTDFYDGFIRIAENFPTAQFIFIHRHPLTVFNSHILMWRSLIKNKNPWLAKIDRPYGAVFDSPQLLQAIHLSTLRPQGLQLVFDKFCNAYNFYLNHIQLLAPNRVVSLRYEDLCNAPLDVLRRIIHKLDLPIGQECLDARPSPRKTAILPEVERIYRANAERIEPYLNHLHYSFMPDEL
;
A
#
# COMPACT_ATOMS: atom_id res chain seq x y z
N MET A 1 -17.72 6.31 35.73
CA MET A 1 -17.21 5.43 34.67
C MET A 1 -18.34 4.50 34.29
N PRO A 2 -19.01 4.60 33.15
CA PRO A 2 -19.93 3.59 32.74
C PRO A 2 -19.09 2.45 32.14
N SER A 3 -19.15 1.28 32.76
CA SER A 3 -18.74 0.01 32.20
C SER A 3 -19.64 -0.26 30.97
N GLY A 4 -19.21 0.20 29.79
CA GLY A 4 -19.84 -0.19 28.54
C GLY A 4 -19.76 -1.70 28.44
N LEU A 5 -20.88 -2.34 28.35
CA LEU A 5 -21.04 -3.75 27.97
C LEU A 5 -20.22 -3.94 26.69
N LEU A 6 -19.07 -4.60 26.81
CA LEU A 6 -18.28 -5.04 25.67
C LEU A 6 -19.23 -5.86 24.80
N SER A 7 -19.44 -5.42 23.57
CA SER A 7 -20.34 -6.11 22.65
C SER A 7 -19.80 -7.53 22.45
N GLU A 8 -20.59 -8.56 22.80
CA GLU A 8 -20.25 -9.98 22.58
C GLU A 8 -19.91 -10.29 21.11
N ASN A 9 -20.20 -9.37 20.21
CA ASN A 9 -19.94 -9.44 18.78
C ASN A 9 -18.67 -8.66 18.35
N SER A 10 -17.78 -8.32 19.30
CA SER A 10 -16.54 -7.58 19.02
C SER A 10 -15.33 -8.35 19.56
N ASP A 11 -14.20 -8.25 18.86
CA ASP A 11 -12.93 -8.85 19.27
C ASP A 11 -12.35 -8.26 20.58
N GLU A 12 -12.89 -7.14 21.08
CA GLU A 12 -12.39 -6.50 22.31
C GLU A 12 -12.36 -7.47 23.50
N ALA A 13 -13.42 -8.29 23.65
CA ALA A 13 -13.49 -9.31 24.68
C ALA A 13 -12.51 -10.48 24.48
N HIS A 14 -11.91 -10.60 23.31
CA HIS A 14 -11.03 -11.69 22.90
C HIS A 14 -9.55 -11.30 22.74
N LEU A 15 -9.21 -10.00 22.88
CA LEU A 15 -7.83 -9.51 22.68
C LEU A 15 -6.82 -10.15 23.62
N TRP A 16 -7.23 -10.63 24.78
CA TRP A 16 -6.37 -11.35 25.73
C TRP A 16 -5.83 -12.70 25.18
N LYS A 17 -6.46 -13.25 24.13
CA LYS A 17 -6.02 -14.47 23.44
C LYS A 17 -4.83 -14.21 22.52
N LEU A 18 -4.58 -12.95 22.14
CA LEU A 18 -3.55 -12.60 21.21
C LEU A 18 -2.17 -12.70 21.85
N GLY A 19 -1.30 -13.50 21.25
CA GLY A 19 0.09 -13.63 21.64
C GLY A 19 0.99 -12.51 21.14
N SER A 20 2.27 -12.83 20.92
CA SER A 20 3.28 -11.93 20.35
C SER A 20 2.96 -11.54 18.90
N LEU A 21 3.70 -10.57 18.38
CA LEU A 21 3.73 -10.25 16.96
C LEU A 21 4.26 -11.44 16.15
N PRO A 22 3.99 -11.52 14.84
CA PRO A 22 4.67 -12.46 13.94
C PRO A 22 6.19 -12.34 14.07
N ASP A 23 6.89 -13.46 13.96
CA ASP A 23 8.36 -13.48 14.09
C ASP A 23 9.04 -12.71 12.96
N GLN A 24 8.43 -12.73 11.79
CA GLN A 24 8.94 -12.02 10.62
C GLN A 24 7.84 -11.11 10.03
N LEU A 25 8.13 -9.81 10.02
CA LEU A 25 7.30 -8.77 9.42
C LEU A 25 8.04 -8.16 8.23
N ILE A 26 7.38 -8.06 7.09
CA ILE A 26 7.97 -7.54 5.86
C ILE A 26 7.11 -6.37 5.37
N PHE A 27 7.72 -5.20 5.26
CA PHE A 27 7.06 -4.00 4.78
C PHE A 27 7.42 -3.73 3.32
N LEU A 28 6.42 -3.77 2.45
CA LEU A 28 6.53 -3.40 1.05
C LEU A 28 6.16 -1.94 0.86
N LEU A 29 7.13 -1.13 0.51
CA LEU A 29 7.04 0.32 0.39
C LEU A 29 7.50 0.79 -0.98
N GLY A 30 7.04 1.94 -1.38
CA GLY A 30 7.42 2.61 -2.63
C GLY A 30 6.45 3.76 -2.92
N PRO A 31 6.81 4.71 -3.77
CA PRO A 31 5.89 5.77 -4.14
C PRO A 31 4.59 5.21 -4.70
N HIS A 32 3.47 5.89 -4.47
CA HIS A 32 2.25 5.54 -5.19
C HIS A 32 2.51 5.44 -6.70
N ARG A 33 1.99 4.42 -7.36
CA ARG A 33 2.15 4.15 -8.82
C ARG A 33 3.53 3.60 -9.22
N SER A 34 4.35 3.19 -8.26
CA SER A 34 5.63 2.50 -8.55
C SER A 34 5.51 1.00 -8.83
N GLY A 35 4.30 0.43 -8.78
CA GLY A 35 4.09 -1.02 -8.97
C GLY A 35 3.99 -1.84 -7.69
N THR A 36 3.84 -1.19 -6.53
CA THR A 36 3.68 -1.85 -5.22
C THR A 36 2.56 -2.89 -5.20
N THR A 37 1.39 -2.60 -5.81
CA THR A 37 0.26 -3.53 -5.84
C THR A 37 0.58 -4.79 -6.63
N TYR A 38 1.24 -4.64 -7.79
CA TYR A 38 1.64 -5.80 -8.58
C TYR A 38 2.66 -6.67 -7.84
N LEU A 39 3.72 -6.05 -7.28
CA LEU A 39 4.75 -6.78 -6.54
C LEU A 39 4.16 -7.47 -5.30
N HIS A 40 3.24 -6.80 -4.59
CA HIS A 40 2.53 -7.38 -3.45
C HIS A 40 1.78 -8.66 -3.85
N GLN A 41 0.96 -8.56 -4.88
CA GLN A 41 0.20 -9.73 -5.36
C GLN A 41 1.12 -10.83 -5.85
N ALA A 42 2.15 -10.52 -6.64
CA ALA A 42 3.10 -11.50 -7.14
C ALA A 42 3.84 -12.25 -6.01
N LEU A 43 4.17 -11.56 -4.92
CA LEU A 43 4.78 -12.19 -3.74
C LEU A 43 3.76 -13.04 -2.96
N VAL A 44 2.54 -12.56 -2.80
CA VAL A 44 1.45 -13.32 -2.16
C VAL A 44 1.16 -14.61 -2.95
N ASP A 45 1.12 -14.54 -4.27
CA ASP A 45 0.83 -15.68 -5.15
C ASP A 45 1.91 -16.78 -5.08
N THR A 46 3.12 -16.46 -4.58
CA THR A 46 4.14 -17.49 -4.28
C THR A 46 3.72 -18.44 -3.15
N GLY A 47 2.71 -18.07 -2.36
CA GLY A 47 2.29 -18.82 -1.18
C GLY A 47 3.25 -18.75 0.02
N ALA A 48 4.36 -17.98 -0.07
CA ALA A 48 5.38 -17.86 0.97
C ALA A 48 4.98 -16.91 2.13
N PHE A 49 3.89 -16.17 1.98
CA PHE A 49 3.53 -15.08 2.89
C PHE A 49 2.10 -15.18 3.39
N ASP A 50 1.89 -14.79 4.64
CA ASP A 50 0.62 -14.24 5.09
C ASP A 50 0.54 -12.77 4.69
N TYR A 51 -0.66 -12.23 4.52
CA TYR A 51 -0.87 -10.85 4.08
C TYR A 51 -2.16 -10.27 4.66
N ILE A 52 -2.33 -8.97 4.54
CA ILE A 52 -3.55 -8.27 4.92
C ILE A 52 -4.49 -8.26 3.71
N SER A 53 -5.69 -8.82 3.87
CA SER A 53 -6.72 -8.84 2.85
C SER A 53 -7.78 -7.75 3.06
N TYR A 54 -8.62 -7.52 2.05
CA TYR A 54 -9.80 -6.66 2.20
C TYR A 54 -10.70 -7.12 3.36
N TYR A 55 -10.95 -8.44 3.49
CA TYR A 55 -11.69 -9.01 4.59
C TYR A 55 -11.09 -8.62 5.95
N ASP A 56 -9.78 -8.70 6.09
CA ASP A 56 -9.09 -8.38 7.35
C ASP A 56 -9.29 -6.90 7.76
N LEU A 57 -9.37 -6.00 6.78
CA LEU A 57 -9.57 -4.57 7.04
C LEU A 57 -11.02 -4.24 7.38
N VAL A 58 -11.96 -4.80 6.64
CA VAL A 58 -13.40 -4.53 6.83
C VAL A 58 -13.90 -5.13 8.14
N GLU A 59 -13.49 -6.35 8.42
CA GLU A 59 -13.89 -7.13 9.60
C GLU A 59 -12.88 -7.01 10.76
N PHE A 60 -11.98 -6.04 10.75
CA PHE A 60 -10.93 -5.89 11.75
C PHE A 60 -11.42 -6.06 13.19
N ASP A 61 -12.59 -5.54 13.52
CA ASP A 61 -13.16 -5.59 14.87
C ASP A 61 -13.83 -6.92 15.22
N ARG A 62 -13.91 -7.87 14.26
CA ARG A 62 -14.65 -9.15 14.40
C ARG A 62 -13.90 -10.36 13.86
N LEU A 63 -12.63 -10.24 13.51
CA LEU A 63 -11.85 -11.32 12.90
C LEU A 63 -11.81 -12.58 13.76
N ILE A 64 -11.57 -12.42 15.08
CA ILE A 64 -11.49 -13.52 16.04
C ILE A 64 -12.89 -14.12 16.25
N VAL A 65 -13.87 -13.27 16.50
CA VAL A 65 -15.28 -13.70 16.73
C VAL A 65 -15.81 -14.44 15.51
N ASN A 66 -15.59 -13.92 14.29
CA ASN A 66 -16.03 -14.57 13.05
C ASN A 66 -15.43 -15.97 12.89
N GLN A 67 -14.16 -16.14 13.25
CA GLN A 67 -13.47 -17.43 13.21
C GLN A 67 -14.02 -18.39 14.26
N GLU A 68 -14.11 -17.96 15.53
CA GLU A 68 -14.53 -18.82 16.65
C GLU A 68 -16.01 -19.23 16.58
N THR A 69 -16.85 -18.36 16.04
CA THR A 69 -18.29 -18.64 15.88
C THR A 69 -18.65 -19.34 14.57
N GLY A 70 -17.67 -19.63 13.70
CA GLY A 70 -17.90 -20.22 12.39
C GLY A 70 -18.60 -19.30 11.38
N ARG A 71 -18.71 -18.00 11.67
CA ARG A 71 -19.38 -17.00 10.79
C ARG A 71 -18.51 -16.56 9.61
N ARG A 72 -17.22 -16.87 9.63
CA ARG A 72 -16.25 -16.37 8.64
C ARG A 72 -16.73 -16.56 7.20
N GLU A 73 -17.17 -17.75 6.84
CA GLU A 73 -17.58 -18.05 5.45
C GLU A 73 -18.87 -17.31 5.05
N ALA A 74 -19.82 -17.16 5.96
CA ALA A 74 -21.05 -16.40 5.70
C ALA A 74 -20.75 -14.90 5.47
N VAL A 75 -19.83 -14.33 6.27
CA VAL A 75 -19.39 -12.93 6.11
C VAL A 75 -18.64 -12.76 4.78
N ILE A 76 -17.76 -13.69 4.42
CA ILE A 76 -17.05 -13.66 3.14
C ILE A 76 -18.03 -13.71 1.96
N GLN A 77 -19.06 -14.55 2.05
CA GLN A 77 -20.07 -14.65 1.01
C GLN A 77 -20.87 -13.34 0.88
N SER A 78 -21.26 -12.73 2.00
CA SER A 78 -21.93 -11.41 2.00
C SER A 78 -21.06 -10.30 1.38
N LEU A 79 -19.75 -10.31 1.67
CA LEU A 79 -18.81 -9.37 1.05
C LEU A 79 -18.68 -9.59 -0.47
N ARG A 80 -18.69 -10.84 -0.95
CA ARG A 80 -18.68 -11.12 -2.40
C ARG A 80 -19.93 -10.56 -3.08
N GLU A 81 -21.11 -10.79 -2.50
CA GLU A 81 -22.36 -10.27 -3.03
C GLU A 81 -22.38 -8.73 -3.07
N GLU A 82 -21.87 -8.07 -2.01
CA GLU A 82 -21.70 -6.61 -2.03
C GLU A 82 -20.73 -6.16 -3.14
N MET A 83 -19.62 -6.86 -3.29
CA MET A 83 -18.58 -6.52 -4.28
C MET A 83 -19.04 -6.68 -5.73
N GLU A 84 -19.96 -7.58 -6.04
CA GLU A 84 -20.55 -7.73 -7.36
C GLU A 84 -21.18 -6.40 -7.86
N SER A 85 -21.70 -5.59 -6.93
CA SER A 85 -22.27 -4.26 -7.26
C SER A 85 -21.21 -3.23 -7.66
N PHE A 86 -19.91 -3.45 -7.34
CA PHE A 86 -18.83 -2.51 -7.66
C PHE A 86 -18.20 -2.76 -9.05
N GLY A 87 -18.57 -3.85 -9.71
CA GLY A 87 -18.00 -4.28 -10.98
C GLY A 87 -16.90 -5.34 -10.81
N HIS A 88 -16.20 -5.66 -11.89
CA HIS A 88 -15.23 -6.78 -11.89
C HIS A 88 -13.83 -6.39 -11.41
N THR A 89 -13.48 -5.11 -11.47
CA THR A 89 -12.14 -4.62 -11.11
C THR A 89 -12.22 -3.38 -10.21
N ARG A 90 -11.12 -3.14 -9.49
CA ARG A 90 -10.98 -1.98 -8.59
C ARG A 90 -11.08 -0.61 -9.31
N GLY A 91 -10.97 -0.59 -10.64
CA GLY A 91 -11.06 0.65 -11.44
C GLY A 91 -9.84 1.59 -11.36
N ILE A 92 -8.98 1.44 -10.37
CA ILE A 92 -7.71 2.19 -10.22
C ILE A 92 -6.51 1.42 -10.81
N ASP A 93 -6.64 0.12 -10.76
CA ASP A 93 -5.71 -0.84 -11.37
C ASP A 93 -6.50 -1.99 -11.97
N GLN A 94 -6.32 -2.76 -12.75
CA GLN A 94 -7.19 -3.82 -13.30
C GLN A 94 -7.26 -5.09 -12.42
N MET A 95 -6.93 -4.94 -11.14
CA MET A 95 -7.00 -6.06 -10.21
C MET A 95 -8.46 -6.43 -9.94
N PRO A 96 -8.78 -7.73 -9.86
CA PRO A 96 -10.13 -8.17 -9.56
C PRO A 96 -10.55 -7.77 -8.14
N ILE A 97 -11.83 -7.49 -7.94
CA ILE A 97 -12.39 -7.26 -6.62
C ILE A 97 -12.77 -8.60 -6.00
N ASN A 98 -12.17 -8.91 -4.84
CA ASN A 98 -12.56 -10.06 -4.02
C ASN A 98 -12.17 -9.84 -2.55
N PRO A 99 -12.81 -10.52 -1.59
CA PRO A 99 -12.52 -10.36 -0.16
C PRO A 99 -11.08 -10.72 0.24
N PHE A 100 -10.39 -11.54 -0.52
CA PHE A 100 -9.02 -11.98 -0.27
C PHE A 100 -7.96 -11.18 -1.02
N HIS A 101 -8.37 -10.14 -1.74
CA HIS A 101 -7.38 -9.28 -2.42
C HIS A 101 -6.45 -8.64 -1.39
N ALA A 102 -5.15 -8.69 -1.69
CA ALA A 102 -4.10 -8.13 -0.82
C ALA A 102 -4.16 -6.60 -0.79
N GLU A 103 -4.35 -6.02 0.40
CA GLU A 103 -4.66 -4.61 0.59
C GLU A 103 -3.61 -3.85 1.41
N GLU A 104 -3.76 -2.54 1.41
CA GLU A 104 -2.91 -1.60 2.17
C GLU A 104 -3.42 -1.46 3.60
N TYR A 105 -2.54 -1.72 4.59
CA TYR A 105 -2.96 -1.53 5.98
C TYR A 105 -3.27 -0.06 6.35
N GLY A 106 -2.85 0.89 5.51
CA GLY A 106 -3.19 2.31 5.65
C GLY A 106 -4.69 2.56 5.74
N PHE A 107 -5.51 1.80 5.03
CA PHE A 107 -6.97 1.89 5.11
C PHE A 107 -7.53 1.57 6.51
N LEU A 108 -6.88 0.68 7.28
CA LEU A 108 -7.24 0.46 8.68
C LEU A 108 -6.97 1.71 9.52
N LEU A 109 -5.85 2.37 9.29
CA LEU A 109 -5.47 3.56 10.03
C LEU A 109 -6.46 4.69 9.77
N GLU A 110 -6.84 4.89 8.50
CA GLU A 110 -7.86 5.86 8.09
C GLU A 110 -9.23 5.61 8.72
N LYS A 111 -9.63 4.36 8.82
CA LYS A 111 -10.92 3.97 9.42
C LYS A 111 -10.99 4.34 10.92
N ARG A 112 -9.86 4.28 11.63
CA ARG A 112 -9.82 4.49 13.09
C ARG A 112 -9.49 5.92 13.50
N TYR A 113 -8.84 6.69 12.65
CA TYR A 113 -8.46 8.06 12.95
C TYR A 113 -9.25 9.03 12.08
N HIS A 114 -10.06 9.86 12.72
CA HIS A 114 -10.95 10.81 12.04
C HIS A 114 -10.22 12.03 11.44
N ASN A 115 -8.92 12.13 11.58
CA ASN A 115 -8.13 13.24 11.07
C ASN A 115 -7.52 12.88 9.72
N ILE A 116 -8.04 13.47 8.65
CA ILE A 116 -7.61 13.27 7.25
C ILE A 116 -6.10 13.48 7.05
N GLN A 117 -5.46 14.32 7.86
CA GLN A 117 -4.02 14.61 7.73
C GLN A 117 -3.11 13.53 8.31
N GLN A 118 -3.63 12.61 9.11
CA GLN A 118 -2.84 11.58 9.83
C GLN A 118 -3.26 10.15 9.46
N ALA A 119 -4.22 9.99 8.56
CA ALA A 119 -4.97 8.75 8.49
C ALA A 119 -4.24 7.60 7.80
N SER A 120 -3.54 7.82 6.69
CA SER A 120 -3.05 6.73 5.84
C SER A 120 -1.59 6.31 6.07
N HIS A 121 -0.84 7.00 6.92
CA HIS A 121 0.55 6.67 7.22
C HIS A 121 0.80 6.44 8.71
N ILE A 122 1.89 5.74 9.02
CA ILE A 122 2.32 5.48 10.39
C ILE A 122 2.77 6.79 11.06
N SER A 123 2.18 7.05 12.23
CA SER A 123 2.55 8.14 13.13
C SER A 123 2.86 7.59 14.52
N ASN A 124 3.41 8.41 15.40
CA ASN A 124 3.73 7.97 16.77
C ASN A 124 2.50 7.54 17.60
N THR A 125 1.28 7.82 17.14
CA THR A 125 0.05 7.59 17.87
C THR A 125 -0.81 6.44 17.32
N ASN A 126 -0.50 5.88 16.14
CA ASN A 126 -1.37 4.91 15.48
C ASN A 126 -0.78 3.50 15.29
N PHE A 127 0.29 3.15 16.01
CA PHE A 127 0.91 1.82 15.92
C PHE A 127 0.05 0.69 16.50
N GLU A 128 -0.72 0.95 17.55
CA GLU A 128 -1.45 -0.12 18.24
C GLU A 128 -2.51 -0.82 17.36
N PRO A 129 -3.28 -0.14 16.50
CA PRO A 129 -4.15 -0.83 15.54
C PRO A 129 -3.37 -1.75 14.59
N LEU A 130 -2.20 -1.30 14.09
CA LEU A 130 -1.37 -2.13 13.23
C LEU A 130 -0.79 -3.34 13.98
N LYS A 131 -0.27 -3.15 15.19
CA LYS A 131 0.21 -4.27 16.03
C LYS A 131 -0.91 -5.26 16.34
N THR A 132 -2.09 -4.76 16.64
CA THR A 132 -3.26 -5.60 16.89
C THR A 132 -3.65 -6.40 15.64
N LEU A 133 -3.63 -5.79 14.46
CA LEU A 133 -3.87 -6.49 13.20
C LEU A 133 -2.84 -7.60 12.96
N CYS A 134 -1.56 -7.31 13.16
CA CYS A 134 -0.49 -8.31 13.03
C CYS A 134 -0.68 -9.50 13.99
N ARG A 135 -1.03 -9.22 15.25
CA ARG A 135 -1.31 -10.27 16.25
C ARG A 135 -2.55 -11.11 15.87
N LYS A 136 -3.62 -10.48 15.38
CA LYS A 136 -4.80 -11.19 14.87
C LYS A 136 -4.46 -12.08 13.69
N LYS A 137 -3.67 -11.59 12.74
CA LYS A 137 -3.20 -12.39 11.60
C LYS A 137 -2.39 -13.59 12.06
N ARG A 138 -1.45 -13.42 12.99
CA ARG A 138 -0.70 -14.55 13.59
C ARG A 138 -1.62 -15.54 14.27
N PHE A 139 -2.59 -15.07 15.06
CA PHE A 139 -3.56 -15.92 15.77
C PHE A 139 -4.42 -16.77 14.83
N LEU A 140 -4.80 -16.18 13.67
CA LEU A 140 -5.68 -16.81 12.68
C LEU A 140 -4.93 -17.64 11.64
N SER A 141 -3.59 -17.52 11.56
CA SER A 141 -2.77 -18.25 10.60
C SER A 141 -2.27 -19.57 11.18
N PRO A 142 -2.66 -20.73 10.61
CA PRO A 142 -2.20 -22.03 11.09
C PRO A 142 -0.71 -22.29 10.74
N GLU A 143 -0.21 -21.76 9.63
CA GLU A 143 1.13 -22.02 9.11
C GLU A 143 2.18 -21.02 9.62
N GLN A 144 1.75 -19.91 10.18
CA GLN A 144 2.60 -18.85 10.74
C GLN A 144 3.69 -18.36 9.77
N LYS A 145 3.31 -18.15 8.52
CA LYS A 145 4.20 -17.59 7.50
C LYS A 145 4.65 -16.17 7.86
N PRO A 146 5.76 -15.67 7.27
CA PRO A 146 6.09 -14.26 7.32
C PRO A 146 4.91 -13.39 6.91
N LEU A 147 4.62 -12.33 7.67
CA LEU A 147 3.50 -11.44 7.38
C LEU A 147 3.98 -10.26 6.52
N MET A 148 3.44 -10.16 5.31
CA MET A 148 3.70 -9.06 4.40
C MET A 148 2.67 -7.94 4.61
N LEU A 149 3.19 -6.72 4.75
CA LEU A 149 2.46 -5.49 5.01
C LEU A 149 2.77 -4.49 3.91
N LYS A 150 1.76 -3.98 3.21
CA LYS A 150 1.93 -2.99 2.16
C LYS A 150 1.26 -1.68 2.57
N ASN A 151 2.00 -0.56 2.47
CA ASN A 151 1.43 0.78 2.52
C ASN A 151 2.34 1.79 1.79
N PRO A 152 2.04 2.19 0.55
CA PRO A 152 2.85 3.15 -0.19
C PRO A 152 3.06 4.48 0.54
N THR A 153 2.08 4.90 1.34
CA THR A 153 2.13 6.18 2.05
C THR A 153 3.32 6.25 3.03
N ASP A 154 3.72 5.13 3.63
CA ASP A 154 4.85 5.11 4.57
C ASP A 154 6.23 5.23 3.91
N PHE A 155 6.30 5.16 2.58
CA PHE A 155 7.51 5.51 1.84
C PHE A 155 7.88 6.98 1.99
N TYR A 156 6.89 7.86 2.20
CA TYR A 156 7.10 9.31 2.20
C TYR A 156 7.88 9.79 3.45
N ASP A 157 7.59 9.21 4.63
CA ASP A 157 8.29 9.58 5.88
C ASP A 157 8.13 8.54 7.02
N GLY A 158 7.48 7.39 6.74
CA GLY A 158 7.05 6.42 7.77
C GLY A 158 8.05 5.31 8.08
N PHE A 159 8.90 4.92 7.15
CA PHE A 159 9.66 3.67 7.26
C PHE A 159 10.68 3.65 8.42
N ILE A 160 11.22 4.78 8.83
CA ILE A 160 12.10 4.85 10.01
C ILE A 160 11.30 4.59 11.29
N ARG A 161 10.12 5.19 11.44
CA ARG A 161 9.23 4.92 12.57
C ARG A 161 8.79 3.46 12.62
N ILE A 162 8.55 2.85 11.45
CA ILE A 162 8.28 1.40 11.35
C ILE A 162 9.49 0.61 11.90
N ALA A 163 10.71 0.95 11.48
CA ALA A 163 11.91 0.27 11.92
C ALA A 163 12.16 0.39 13.44
N GLU A 164 11.83 1.53 14.03
CA GLU A 164 11.91 1.78 15.47
C GLU A 164 10.88 0.96 16.27
N ASN A 165 9.66 0.83 15.77
CA ASN A 165 8.56 0.13 16.44
C ASN A 165 8.52 -1.38 16.16
N PHE A 166 9.16 -1.83 15.09
CA PHE A 166 9.34 -3.22 14.69
C PHE A 166 10.82 -3.51 14.41
N PRO A 167 11.64 -3.69 15.45
CA PRO A 167 13.09 -3.77 15.32
C PRO A 167 13.58 -4.92 14.43
N THR A 168 12.79 -5.97 14.25
CA THR A 168 13.11 -7.12 13.40
C THR A 168 12.50 -7.03 12.00
N ALA A 169 11.71 -5.98 11.69
CA ALA A 169 11.05 -5.84 10.41
C ALA A 169 12.05 -5.76 9.25
N GLN A 170 11.69 -6.35 8.14
CA GLN A 170 12.41 -6.29 6.87
C GLN A 170 11.65 -5.40 5.89
N PHE A 171 12.37 -4.84 4.93
CA PHE A 171 11.81 -3.84 4.02
C PHE A 171 12.09 -4.20 2.57
N ILE A 172 11.06 -4.11 1.75
CA ILE A 172 11.16 -4.17 0.28
C ILE A 172 10.79 -2.78 -0.24
N PHE A 173 11.73 -2.11 -0.88
CA PHE A 173 11.49 -0.83 -1.55
C PHE A 173 11.41 -1.06 -3.06
N ILE A 174 10.27 -0.71 -3.65
CA ILE A 174 10.11 -0.69 -5.11
C ILE A 174 10.09 0.74 -5.61
N HIS A 175 11.00 1.03 -6.51
CA HIS A 175 11.16 2.33 -7.16
C HIS A 175 10.68 2.26 -8.61
N ARG A 176 10.32 3.38 -9.16
CA ARG A 176 9.98 3.54 -10.56
C ARG A 176 10.42 4.92 -11.02
N HIS A 177 10.69 5.08 -12.32
CA HIS A 177 11.11 6.37 -12.86
C HIS A 177 10.19 7.51 -12.43
N PRO A 178 10.70 8.58 -11.78
CA PRO A 178 9.90 9.63 -11.13
C PRO A 178 8.90 10.33 -12.06
N LEU A 179 9.28 10.61 -13.31
CA LEU A 179 8.37 11.21 -14.29
C LEU A 179 7.18 10.29 -14.58
N THR A 180 7.42 9.00 -14.71
CA THR A 180 6.36 8.01 -14.94
C THR A 180 5.42 7.88 -13.74
N VAL A 181 5.97 7.88 -12.53
CA VAL A 181 5.20 7.89 -11.27
C VAL A 181 4.32 9.12 -11.19
N PHE A 182 4.89 10.31 -11.39
CA PHE A 182 4.19 11.58 -11.33
C PHE A 182 3.04 11.64 -12.35
N ASN A 183 3.35 11.31 -13.62
CA ASN A 183 2.34 11.26 -14.69
C ASN A 183 1.19 10.29 -14.36
N SER A 184 1.52 9.07 -13.96
CA SER A 184 0.53 8.05 -13.57
C SER A 184 -0.32 8.48 -12.38
N HIS A 185 0.26 9.19 -11.42
CA HIS A 185 -0.45 9.71 -10.26
C HIS A 185 -1.47 10.79 -10.64
N ILE A 186 -1.09 11.74 -11.48
CA ILE A 186 -2.00 12.79 -11.97
C ILE A 186 -3.15 12.19 -12.78
N LEU A 187 -2.86 11.27 -13.69
CA LEU A 187 -3.89 10.59 -14.49
C LEU A 187 -4.86 9.78 -13.64
N MET A 188 -4.35 9.10 -12.62
CA MET A 188 -5.19 8.36 -11.66
C MET A 188 -6.16 9.32 -10.94
N TRP A 189 -5.66 10.42 -10.39
CA TRP A 189 -6.53 11.38 -9.70
C TRP A 189 -7.56 12.01 -10.63
N ARG A 190 -7.17 12.39 -11.85
CA ARG A 190 -8.12 12.89 -12.87
C ARG A 190 -9.24 11.88 -13.18
N SER A 191 -8.90 10.59 -13.21
CA SER A 191 -9.89 9.53 -13.40
C SER A 191 -10.80 9.38 -12.18
N LEU A 192 -10.22 9.32 -10.97
CA LEU A 192 -10.95 9.10 -9.72
C LEU A 192 -11.91 10.22 -9.36
N ILE A 193 -11.57 11.48 -9.65
CA ILE A 193 -12.45 12.63 -9.38
C ILE A 193 -13.52 12.84 -10.43
N LYS A 194 -13.34 12.28 -11.64
CA LYS A 194 -14.34 12.37 -12.71
C LYS A 194 -15.60 11.56 -12.39
N ASN A 195 -15.38 10.35 -11.84
CA ASN A 195 -16.46 9.46 -11.44
C ASN A 195 -16.10 8.84 -10.09
N LYS A 196 -17.02 8.93 -9.12
CA LYS A 196 -16.84 8.28 -7.81
C LYS A 196 -16.64 6.77 -8.02
N ASN A 197 -15.49 6.27 -7.58
CA ASN A 197 -15.22 4.86 -7.59
C ASN A 197 -15.88 4.19 -6.37
N PRO A 198 -16.90 3.32 -6.52
CA PRO A 198 -17.65 2.79 -5.39
C PRO A 198 -16.82 1.89 -4.48
N TRP A 199 -15.93 1.08 -5.04
CA TRP A 199 -15.03 0.23 -4.27
C TRP A 199 -14.07 1.06 -3.42
N LEU A 200 -13.41 2.06 -4.01
CA LEU A 200 -12.48 2.92 -3.27
C LEU A 200 -13.21 3.74 -2.20
N ALA A 201 -14.39 4.28 -2.51
CA ALA A 201 -15.18 5.06 -1.54
C ALA A 201 -15.67 4.21 -0.34
N LYS A 202 -15.71 2.89 -0.46
CA LYS A 202 -16.07 1.98 0.63
C LYS A 202 -14.92 1.77 1.61
N ILE A 203 -13.69 1.66 1.10
CA ILE A 203 -12.51 1.34 1.92
C ILE A 203 -11.73 2.59 2.36
N ASP A 204 -11.71 3.64 1.52
CA ASP A 204 -11.02 4.92 1.73
C ASP A 204 -12.07 6.00 2.05
N ARG A 205 -12.26 6.27 3.35
CA ARG A 205 -13.22 7.27 3.83
C ARG A 205 -12.89 8.70 3.35
N PRO A 206 -11.63 9.17 3.42
CA PRO A 206 -11.24 10.47 2.89
C PRO A 206 -11.61 10.64 1.42
N TYR A 207 -11.35 9.63 0.58
CA TYR A 207 -11.75 9.67 -0.82
C TYR A 207 -13.28 9.74 -0.97
N GLY A 208 -14.02 8.93 -0.21
CA GLY A 208 -15.49 8.96 -0.22
C GLY A 208 -16.04 10.35 0.11
N ALA A 209 -15.50 10.99 1.16
CA ALA A 209 -15.90 12.30 1.65
C ALA A 209 -15.62 13.46 0.67
N VAL A 210 -14.69 13.31 -0.28
CA VAL A 210 -14.46 14.31 -1.33
C VAL A 210 -15.72 14.60 -2.12
N PHE A 211 -16.55 13.60 -2.37
CA PHE A 211 -17.78 13.72 -3.16
C PHE A 211 -18.97 14.30 -2.37
N ASP A 212 -18.83 14.39 -1.06
CA ASP A 212 -19.83 15.03 -0.20
C ASP A 212 -19.64 16.57 -0.13
N SER A 213 -18.51 17.07 -0.67
CA SER A 213 -18.17 18.50 -0.71
C SER A 213 -17.80 18.94 -2.13
N PRO A 214 -18.72 19.62 -2.85
CA PRO A 214 -18.43 20.16 -4.19
C PRO A 214 -17.21 21.08 -4.23
N GLN A 215 -16.97 21.84 -3.17
CA GLN A 215 -15.80 22.73 -3.05
C GLN A 215 -14.50 21.94 -2.97
N LEU A 216 -14.47 20.87 -2.17
CA LEU A 216 -13.29 20.00 -2.03
C LEU A 216 -13.03 19.25 -3.35
N LEU A 217 -14.07 18.70 -3.97
CA LEU A 217 -13.97 18.03 -5.27
C LEU A 217 -13.40 18.98 -6.33
N GLN A 218 -13.90 20.23 -6.39
CA GLN A 218 -13.39 21.25 -7.30
C GLN A 218 -11.93 21.61 -7.00
N ALA A 219 -11.57 21.77 -5.72
CA ALA A 219 -10.19 22.07 -5.33
C ALA A 219 -9.21 20.97 -5.75
N ILE A 220 -9.57 19.70 -5.53
CA ILE A 220 -8.76 18.55 -5.97
C ILE A 220 -8.68 18.52 -7.50
N HIS A 221 -9.80 18.74 -8.20
CA HIS A 221 -9.80 18.79 -9.66
C HIS A 221 -8.82 19.85 -10.18
N LEU A 222 -8.90 21.08 -9.65
CA LEU A 222 -8.00 22.16 -10.02
C LEU A 222 -6.53 21.86 -9.69
N SER A 223 -6.26 21.15 -8.60
CA SER A 223 -4.87 20.76 -8.22
C SER A 223 -4.24 19.82 -9.25
N THR A 224 -5.03 19.05 -9.98
CA THR A 224 -4.50 18.15 -11.04
C THR A 224 -4.35 18.82 -12.39
N LEU A 225 -4.86 20.05 -12.56
CA LEU A 225 -4.85 20.78 -13.82
C LEU A 225 -3.92 22.00 -13.81
N ARG A 226 -3.86 22.72 -12.68
CA ARG A 226 -3.10 23.97 -12.57
C ARG A 226 -1.64 23.74 -12.24
N PRO A 227 -0.70 24.54 -12.80
CA PRO A 227 0.74 24.38 -12.53
C PRO A 227 1.07 24.38 -11.03
N GLN A 228 0.43 25.24 -10.23
CA GLN A 228 0.65 25.30 -8.78
C GLN A 228 0.26 24.00 -8.06
N GLY A 229 -0.87 23.39 -8.45
CA GLY A 229 -1.31 22.12 -7.89
C GLY A 229 -0.40 20.96 -8.30
N LEU A 230 0.01 20.91 -9.58
CA LEU A 230 0.98 19.94 -10.07
C LEU A 230 2.33 20.08 -9.34
N GLN A 231 2.80 21.32 -9.11
CA GLN A 231 4.01 21.57 -8.34
C GLN A 231 3.90 21.04 -6.92
N LEU A 232 2.78 21.29 -6.22
CA LEU A 232 2.56 20.78 -4.86
C LEU A 232 2.57 19.24 -4.79
N VAL A 233 1.99 18.58 -5.79
CA VAL A 233 2.04 17.11 -5.88
C VAL A 233 3.48 16.65 -6.12
N PHE A 234 4.20 17.30 -7.03
CA PHE A 234 5.59 16.96 -7.32
C PHE A 234 6.52 17.20 -6.13
N ASP A 235 6.29 18.28 -5.36
CA ASP A 235 7.03 18.57 -4.14
C ASP A 235 6.93 17.43 -3.11
N LYS A 236 5.76 16.81 -2.97
CA LYS A 236 5.60 15.65 -2.09
C LYS A 236 6.47 14.48 -2.55
N PHE A 237 6.56 14.22 -3.85
CA PHE A 237 7.45 13.17 -4.38
C PHE A 237 8.92 13.50 -4.13
N CYS A 238 9.35 14.74 -4.43
CA CYS A 238 10.73 15.16 -4.16
C CYS A 238 11.09 15.01 -2.67
N ASN A 239 10.19 15.40 -1.77
CA ASN A 239 10.41 15.25 -0.34
C ASN A 239 10.52 13.77 0.07
N ALA A 240 9.68 12.90 -0.49
CA ALA A 240 9.75 11.47 -0.24
C ALA A 240 11.06 10.84 -0.75
N TYR A 241 11.51 11.23 -1.94
CA TYR A 241 12.77 10.76 -2.51
C TYR A 241 13.97 11.22 -1.68
N ASN A 242 13.97 12.49 -1.25
CA ASN A 242 15.00 13.02 -0.36
C ASN A 242 14.97 12.33 1.00
N PHE A 243 13.79 12.08 1.55
CA PHE A 243 13.66 11.33 2.80
C PHE A 243 14.25 9.93 2.66
N TYR A 244 13.93 9.21 1.60
CA TYR A 244 14.50 7.89 1.32
C TYR A 244 16.03 7.94 1.24
N LEU A 245 16.60 8.83 0.43
CA LEU A 245 18.05 8.95 0.25
C LEU A 245 18.79 9.27 1.56
N ASN A 246 18.21 10.13 2.38
CA ASN A 246 18.83 10.59 3.63
C ASN A 246 18.72 9.56 4.77
N HIS A 247 17.81 8.60 4.69
CA HIS A 247 17.54 7.72 5.83
C HIS A 247 17.70 6.23 5.53
N ILE A 248 17.78 5.82 4.26
CA ILE A 248 17.88 4.39 3.93
C ILE A 248 19.10 3.72 4.56
N GLN A 249 20.21 4.43 4.71
CA GLN A 249 21.44 3.94 5.35
C GLN A 249 21.29 3.70 6.86
N LEU A 250 20.23 4.19 7.50
CA LEU A 250 19.94 3.92 8.92
C LEU A 250 19.36 2.51 9.12
N LEU A 251 18.88 1.88 8.04
CA LEU A 251 18.41 0.50 8.07
C LEU A 251 19.59 -0.46 7.82
N ALA A 252 19.66 -1.54 8.60
CA ALA A 252 20.68 -2.56 8.38
C ALA A 252 20.56 -3.19 6.98
N PRO A 253 21.66 -3.32 6.19
CA PRO A 253 21.61 -3.76 4.80
C PRO A 253 20.99 -5.15 4.58
N ASN A 254 21.09 -6.05 5.56
CA ASN A 254 20.47 -7.38 5.50
C ASN A 254 18.96 -7.37 5.70
N ARG A 255 18.38 -6.25 6.13
CA ARG A 255 16.94 -6.05 6.31
C ARG A 255 16.27 -5.34 5.13
N VAL A 256 17.03 -4.96 4.11
CA VAL A 256 16.55 -4.12 3.01
C VAL A 256 16.75 -4.79 1.66
N VAL A 257 15.69 -4.84 0.88
CA VAL A 257 15.73 -5.11 -0.56
C VAL A 257 15.24 -3.87 -1.29
N SER A 258 16.05 -3.33 -2.18
CA SER A 258 15.66 -2.23 -3.06
C SER A 258 15.68 -2.72 -4.51
N LEU A 259 14.64 -2.39 -5.28
CA LEU A 259 14.50 -2.82 -6.67
C LEU A 259 13.78 -1.77 -7.51
N ARG A 260 14.01 -1.79 -8.82
CA ARG A 260 13.30 -0.97 -9.77
C ARG A 260 12.12 -1.74 -10.36
N TYR A 261 11.02 -1.05 -10.62
CA TYR A 261 9.84 -1.61 -11.30
C TYR A 261 10.19 -2.12 -12.70
N GLU A 262 11.08 -1.43 -13.37
CA GLU A 262 11.57 -1.77 -14.70
C GLU A 262 12.27 -3.14 -14.70
N ASP A 263 13.10 -3.42 -13.67
CA ASP A 263 13.73 -4.73 -13.50
C ASP A 263 12.69 -5.84 -13.26
N LEU A 264 11.65 -5.53 -12.46
CA LEU A 264 10.53 -6.45 -12.23
C LEU A 264 9.74 -6.74 -13.52
N CYS A 265 9.60 -5.76 -14.41
CA CYS A 265 8.96 -5.97 -15.72
C CYS A 265 9.80 -6.84 -16.65
N ASN A 266 11.12 -6.66 -16.62
CA ASN A 266 12.04 -7.35 -17.52
C ASN A 266 12.31 -8.80 -17.10
N ALA A 267 12.50 -9.05 -15.78
CA ALA A 267 12.88 -10.33 -15.22
C ALA A 267 12.11 -10.64 -13.91
N PRO A 268 10.78 -10.83 -13.95
CA PRO A 268 9.96 -10.95 -12.76
C PRO A 268 10.36 -12.10 -11.85
N LEU A 269 10.61 -13.29 -12.39
CA LEU A 269 10.99 -14.46 -11.60
C LEU A 269 12.32 -14.26 -10.88
N ASP A 270 13.31 -13.69 -11.55
CA ASP A 270 14.62 -13.45 -10.96
C ASP A 270 14.57 -12.41 -9.85
N VAL A 271 13.73 -11.39 -10.02
CA VAL A 271 13.47 -10.39 -8.98
C VAL A 271 12.82 -11.02 -7.75
N LEU A 272 11.79 -11.85 -7.94
CA LEU A 272 11.11 -12.54 -6.84
C LEU A 272 12.06 -13.51 -6.11
N ARG A 273 12.83 -14.32 -6.83
CA ARG A 273 13.85 -15.20 -6.24
C ARG A 273 14.86 -14.42 -5.42
N ARG A 274 15.34 -13.28 -5.94
CA ARG A 274 16.28 -12.41 -5.23
C ARG A 274 15.69 -11.88 -3.93
N ILE A 275 14.42 -11.47 -3.92
CA ILE A 275 13.71 -11.01 -2.72
C ILE A 275 13.65 -12.14 -1.69
N ILE A 276 13.16 -13.32 -2.09
CA ILE A 276 12.99 -14.50 -1.24
C ILE A 276 14.33 -14.91 -0.63
N HIS A 277 15.37 -15.02 -1.45
CA HIS A 277 16.70 -15.39 -0.98
C HIS A 277 17.29 -14.35 -0.02
N LYS A 278 17.19 -13.05 -0.35
CA LYS A 278 17.81 -11.99 0.47
C LYS A 278 17.14 -11.82 1.84
N LEU A 279 15.83 -12.11 1.92
CA LEU A 279 15.08 -12.02 3.16
C LEU A 279 15.01 -13.36 3.91
N ASP A 280 15.74 -14.38 3.45
CA ASP A 280 15.75 -15.73 4.01
C ASP A 280 14.34 -16.31 4.22
N LEU A 281 13.54 -16.27 3.15
CA LEU A 281 12.15 -16.68 3.19
C LEU A 281 11.99 -18.12 2.69
N PRO A 282 11.02 -18.88 3.22
CA PRO A 282 10.71 -20.19 2.69
C PRO A 282 10.25 -20.06 1.23
N ILE A 283 10.84 -20.85 0.34
CA ILE A 283 10.48 -20.84 -1.09
C ILE A 283 9.05 -21.38 -1.23
N GLY A 284 8.14 -20.48 -1.65
CA GLY A 284 6.78 -20.84 -2.00
C GLY A 284 6.67 -21.36 -3.44
N GLN A 285 5.44 -21.73 -3.84
CA GLN A 285 5.16 -22.14 -5.20
C GLN A 285 5.31 -20.95 -6.14
N GLU A 286 6.17 -21.05 -7.15
CA GLU A 286 6.38 -20.00 -8.14
C GLU A 286 5.24 -20.02 -9.16
N CYS A 287 4.14 -19.34 -8.88
CA CYS A 287 3.06 -19.12 -9.84
C CYS A 287 3.08 -17.65 -10.31
N LEU A 288 3.67 -17.39 -11.47
CA LEU A 288 3.53 -16.12 -12.18
C LEU A 288 2.81 -16.37 -13.50
N ASP A 289 1.48 -16.39 -13.46
CA ASP A 289 0.65 -16.52 -14.66
C ASP A 289 0.60 -15.23 -15.50
N ALA A 290 0.89 -14.08 -14.88
CA ALA A 290 0.88 -12.80 -15.56
C ALA A 290 2.18 -12.03 -15.34
N ARG A 291 2.83 -11.63 -16.43
CA ARG A 291 3.93 -10.65 -16.39
C ARG A 291 3.35 -9.26 -16.23
N PRO A 292 4.01 -8.36 -15.45
CA PRO A 292 3.61 -6.96 -15.44
C PRO A 292 3.72 -6.44 -16.86
N SER A 293 2.61 -5.92 -17.38
CA SER A 293 2.62 -5.19 -18.63
C SER A 293 2.68 -3.70 -18.30
N PRO A 294 3.82 -3.04 -18.47
CA PRO A 294 3.90 -1.61 -18.28
C PRO A 294 2.95 -0.95 -19.29
N ARG A 295 2.01 -0.16 -18.77
CA ARG A 295 1.13 0.60 -19.66
C ARG A 295 1.94 1.74 -20.24
N LYS A 296 2.11 1.74 -21.56
CA LYS A 296 2.62 2.91 -22.28
C LYS A 296 1.56 3.99 -22.17
N THR A 297 1.83 5.01 -21.40
CA THR A 297 0.94 6.17 -21.24
C THR A 297 1.73 7.39 -21.65
N ALA A 298 1.17 8.14 -22.59
CA ALA A 298 1.79 9.40 -23.02
C ALA A 298 2.00 10.32 -21.81
N ILE A 299 3.16 10.92 -21.71
CA ILE A 299 3.47 11.90 -20.68
C ILE A 299 2.69 13.19 -20.99
N LEU A 300 1.98 13.70 -20.00
CA LEU A 300 1.28 14.97 -20.10
C LEU A 300 2.29 16.12 -20.22
N PRO A 301 2.15 17.04 -21.21
CA PRO A 301 3.10 18.13 -21.39
C PRO A 301 3.28 19.02 -20.17
N GLU A 302 2.20 19.27 -19.41
CA GLU A 302 2.25 20.04 -18.18
C GLU A 302 2.99 19.31 -17.05
N VAL A 303 2.90 17.99 -16.98
CA VAL A 303 3.65 17.15 -16.03
C VAL A 303 5.14 17.17 -16.38
N GLU A 304 5.49 16.98 -17.65
CA GLU A 304 6.87 17.04 -18.12
C GLU A 304 7.51 18.40 -17.85
N ARG A 305 6.75 19.49 -18.05
CA ARG A 305 7.24 20.85 -17.76
C ARG A 305 7.62 21.02 -16.29
N ILE A 306 6.77 20.59 -15.36
CA ILE A 306 7.04 20.64 -13.91
C ILE A 306 8.27 19.78 -13.58
N TYR A 307 8.33 18.56 -14.13
CA TYR A 307 9.46 17.65 -13.93
C TYR A 307 10.79 18.28 -14.37
N ARG A 308 10.85 18.83 -15.60
CA ARG A 308 12.05 19.50 -16.14
C ARG A 308 12.44 20.73 -15.33
N ALA A 309 11.48 21.53 -14.88
CA ALA A 309 11.72 22.70 -14.04
C ALA A 309 12.31 22.36 -12.65
N ASN A 310 12.23 21.11 -12.22
CA ASN A 310 12.74 20.62 -10.93
C ASN A 310 13.87 19.57 -11.11
N ALA A 311 14.59 19.59 -12.22
CA ALA A 311 15.63 18.62 -12.57
C ALA A 311 16.65 18.43 -11.44
N GLU A 312 17.20 19.52 -10.90
CA GLU A 312 18.20 19.51 -9.83
C GLU A 312 17.70 18.81 -8.54
N ARG A 313 16.41 18.90 -8.25
CA ARG A 313 15.81 18.27 -7.05
C ARG A 313 15.66 16.77 -7.19
N ILE A 314 15.53 16.26 -8.42
CA ILE A 314 15.29 14.84 -8.68
C ILE A 314 16.57 14.08 -9.06
N GLU A 315 17.59 14.80 -9.54
CA GLU A 315 18.85 14.22 -10.00
C GLU A 315 19.52 13.30 -8.97
N PRO A 316 19.61 13.63 -7.68
CA PRO A 316 20.21 12.72 -6.68
C PRO A 316 19.52 11.36 -6.62
N TYR A 317 18.19 11.34 -6.75
CA TYR A 317 17.42 10.10 -6.72
C TYR A 317 17.57 9.30 -8.02
N LEU A 318 17.60 9.96 -9.18
CA LEU A 318 17.88 9.34 -10.47
C LEU A 318 19.26 8.65 -10.45
N ASN A 319 20.29 9.39 -10.01
CA ASN A 319 21.66 8.89 -9.92
C ASN A 319 21.78 7.68 -8.96
N HIS A 320 21.13 7.75 -7.80
CA HIS A 320 21.14 6.65 -6.82
C HIS A 320 20.55 5.35 -7.37
N LEU A 321 19.53 5.45 -8.22
CA LEU A 321 18.82 4.32 -8.81
C LEU A 321 19.24 4.01 -10.26
N HIS A 322 20.22 4.73 -10.78
CA HIS A 322 20.72 4.57 -12.15
C HIS A 322 19.63 4.77 -13.22
N TYR A 323 18.78 5.78 -13.01
CA TYR A 323 17.83 6.22 -14.02
C TYR A 323 18.45 7.31 -14.91
N SER A 324 18.12 7.29 -16.21
CA SER A 324 18.29 8.44 -17.09
C SER A 324 17.34 9.58 -16.69
N PHE A 325 17.63 10.82 -17.13
CA PHE A 325 16.76 11.96 -16.82
C PHE A 325 15.34 11.79 -17.40
N MET A 326 15.23 11.27 -18.61
CA MET A 326 13.96 10.85 -19.21
C MET A 326 13.84 9.34 -19.14
N PRO A 327 12.62 8.78 -18.95
CA PRO A 327 12.45 7.35 -18.93
C PRO A 327 12.81 6.75 -20.29
N ASP A 328 13.53 5.61 -20.25
CA ASP A 328 13.70 4.79 -21.44
C ASP A 328 12.33 4.32 -21.92
N GLU A 329 12.16 4.15 -23.23
CA GLU A 329 10.92 3.59 -23.78
C GLU A 329 10.81 2.13 -23.31
N LEU A 330 9.84 1.85 -22.44
CA LEU A 330 9.46 0.50 -22.02
C LEU A 330 8.54 -0.15 -23.04
#